data_2eeaffd39637492512ecd8a5b1024f63
#
_entry.id   2eeaffd39637492512ecd8a5b1024f63
#
_cell.length_a   1.000
_cell.length_b   1.000
_cell.length_c   1.000
_cell.angle_alpha   90.00
_cell.angle_beta   90.00
_cell.angle_gamma   90.00
#
_symmetry.space_group_name_H-M   'P 1'
#
loop_
_entity.id
_entity.type
_entity.pdbx_description
1 polymer ?
#
loop_
_entity_poly.entity_id
_entity_poly.type
_entity_poly.pdbx_seq_one_letter_code
_entity_poly.pdbx_strand_id
1 'polypeptide(L)'
;MKRTAILILSLLCGVLTLRAQVATVEVSRPYDINLDGIRKPAIPTSVDDSLHRFDVHFDYSIFNRPYGDLYDFTPYESIQLSTVGANRTPYVYTRLGAQYAPGERGVMPAGEIYLQSKPKNGFCSGLYGRHNSFFGDLGCGFDVSPVLQTSRMQNTVGGDITYDWATGEMMVDVKYDFDRYNYQVKDDGMTGFFPKAGHKNNSLTAAFNLNSAQKEENTVYYDVTVSYRNTQKEMAWTRLTSDTTRLSEGFLNVSGYVGASFDIHRIYVDMNIEYATYGGVHDFKIGLVEFSPIYQLNRKRLNARLGVKFGSRYGLTGTIEEPGLDLGARSSIFPDVDLRYTLIDKTLWAHAVVTGGNDLNAFSRMVDDCPIVLPTTTMEFGSRPLDATFSLEGVISGRLGINLETNYKIYRNKMIFIPVYDGTPMTQLTASYRDVNQFSAQAEAFWRSQELTVGGRFRYARYADSETKAIVTEMPCYTGYAFARYNFRERIIAQIECNYRSKTSGTMIPHESIGPVVQSYEVPAIVDLDLNVNYLINKHFSVFAKVGNVLDHRNQYMPLYLEPGRNFGGGLCLNF
;
A
#
# COMPACT_ATOMS: atom_id res chain seq x y z
N MET A 1 32.87 2.02 -14.24
CA MET A 1 32.39 0.81 -13.49
C MET A 1 33.43 0.20 -12.56
N LYS A 2 34.70 -0.02 -12.94
CA LYS A 2 35.70 -0.62 -12.03
C LYS A 2 36.07 0.27 -10.81
N ARG A 3 36.07 1.59 -10.96
CA ARG A 3 36.43 2.54 -9.87
C ARG A 3 35.32 2.72 -8.82
N THR A 4 34.06 2.63 -9.20
CA THR A 4 32.91 2.69 -8.28
C THR A 4 32.76 1.43 -7.45
N ALA A 5 33.03 0.26 -8.03
CA ALA A 5 33.00 -1.01 -7.30
C ALA A 5 34.12 -1.10 -6.22
N ILE A 6 35.29 -0.51 -6.51
CA ILE A 6 36.40 -0.44 -5.55
C ILE A 6 36.08 0.49 -4.36
N LEU A 7 35.38 1.61 -4.62
CA LEU A 7 34.96 2.54 -3.58
C LEU A 7 33.90 1.93 -2.64
N ILE A 8 32.97 1.18 -3.18
CA ILE A 8 31.96 0.46 -2.39
C ILE A 8 32.62 -0.65 -1.57
N LEU A 9 33.55 -1.38 -2.15
CA LEU A 9 34.29 -2.44 -1.46
C LEU A 9 35.19 -1.87 -0.35
N SER A 10 35.83 -0.73 -0.57
CA SER A 10 36.65 -0.06 0.44
C SER A 10 35.81 0.52 1.58
N LEU A 11 34.59 1.00 1.32
CA LEU A 11 33.65 1.43 2.34
C LEU A 11 33.17 0.24 3.19
N LEU A 12 32.89 -0.90 2.57
CA LEU A 12 32.51 -2.13 3.27
C LEU A 12 33.67 -2.68 4.14
N CYS A 13 34.90 -2.63 3.63
CA CYS A 13 36.07 -3.05 4.41
C CYS A 13 36.40 -2.08 5.56
N GLY A 14 36.13 -0.78 5.40
CA GLY A 14 36.32 0.22 6.46
C GLY A 14 35.38 0.03 7.66
N VAL A 15 34.18 -0.48 7.41
CA VAL A 15 33.20 -0.78 8.49
C VAL A 15 33.59 -2.05 9.28
N LEU A 16 34.31 -2.98 8.65
CA LEU A 16 34.76 -4.23 9.29
C LEU A 16 35.98 -4.05 10.20
N THR A 17 36.66 -2.89 10.17
CA THR A 17 37.87 -2.62 11.00
C THR A 17 37.58 -1.85 12.30
N LEU A 18 36.32 -1.44 12.53
CA LEU A 18 35.94 -0.85 13.82
C LEU A 18 35.85 -1.93 14.89
N ARG A 19 37.01 -2.31 15.46
CA ARG A 19 37.07 -3.04 16.71
C ARG A 19 36.65 -2.11 17.83
N ALA A 20 35.38 -2.26 18.28
CA ALA A 20 34.99 -1.71 19.57
C ALA A 20 35.81 -2.40 20.68
N GLN A 21 36.75 -1.70 21.25
CA GLN A 21 37.37 -2.13 22.52
C GLN A 21 36.31 -1.99 23.61
N VAL A 22 35.71 -3.11 23.97
CA VAL A 22 34.89 -3.21 25.19
C VAL A 22 35.85 -3.28 26.34
N ALA A 23 36.06 -2.16 27.02
CA ALA A 23 36.70 -2.16 28.32
C ALA A 23 35.72 -2.78 29.31
N THR A 24 35.93 -4.04 29.65
CA THR A 24 35.25 -4.71 30.75
C THR A 24 35.81 -4.14 32.04
N VAL A 25 35.05 -3.27 32.69
CA VAL A 25 35.32 -2.89 34.08
C VAL A 25 34.63 -3.92 34.97
N GLU A 26 35.40 -4.87 35.46
CA GLU A 26 34.96 -5.76 36.53
C GLU A 26 34.93 -4.97 37.84
N VAL A 27 33.74 -4.59 38.28
CA VAL A 27 33.54 -4.08 39.65
C VAL A 27 33.06 -5.24 40.51
N SER A 28 33.98 -5.96 41.09
CA SER A 28 33.70 -6.93 42.15
C SER A 28 33.56 -6.22 43.49
N ARG A 29 32.33 -5.95 43.92
CA ARG A 29 32.01 -5.71 45.33
C ARG A 29 31.14 -6.87 45.81
N PRO A 30 31.53 -7.58 46.86
CA PRO A 30 30.63 -8.52 47.51
C PRO A 30 29.54 -7.71 48.23
N TYR A 31 28.34 -7.75 47.68
CA TYR A 31 27.16 -7.20 48.34
C TYR A 31 26.41 -8.37 48.96
N ASP A 32 26.56 -8.48 50.28
CA ASP A 32 25.84 -9.47 51.08
C ASP A 32 24.41 -8.92 51.32
N ILE A 33 23.45 -9.39 50.56
CA ILE A 33 22.03 -9.02 50.72
C ILE A 33 21.39 -10.13 51.54
N ASN A 34 21.10 -9.84 52.79
CA ASN A 34 20.26 -10.65 53.62
C ASN A 34 18.80 -10.53 53.12
N LEU A 35 18.33 -11.58 52.43
CA LEU A 35 17.02 -11.63 51.75
C LEU A 35 15.87 -12.17 52.62
N ASP A 36 16.06 -12.34 53.91
CA ASP A 36 15.05 -12.81 54.84
C ASP A 36 14.08 -11.67 55.24
N GLY A 37 13.14 -11.36 54.43
CA GLY A 37 12.07 -10.42 54.79
C GLY A 37 11.38 -9.68 53.66
N ILE A 38 11.85 -9.75 52.43
CA ILE A 38 11.21 -9.06 51.31
C ILE A 38 10.35 -10.04 50.51
N ARG A 39 9.07 -10.15 50.85
CA ARG A 39 8.07 -10.73 49.95
C ARG A 39 7.91 -9.77 48.77
N LYS A 40 8.43 -10.13 47.62
CA LYS A 40 8.05 -9.49 46.36
C LYS A 40 6.51 -9.55 46.23
N PRO A 41 5.80 -8.42 46.04
CA PRO A 41 4.45 -8.50 45.56
C PRO A 41 4.49 -9.24 44.23
N ALA A 42 3.63 -10.24 44.06
CA ALA A 42 3.47 -10.94 42.81
C ALA A 42 3.01 -9.92 41.76
N ILE A 43 3.95 -9.39 41.02
CA ILE A 43 3.63 -8.66 39.80
C ILE A 43 3.09 -9.72 38.85
N PRO A 44 1.85 -9.59 38.36
CA PRO A 44 1.35 -10.53 37.37
C PRO A 44 2.31 -10.51 36.19
N THR A 45 2.97 -11.63 35.95
CA THR A 45 3.95 -11.82 34.86
C THR A 45 3.30 -12.02 33.48
N SER A 46 2.06 -11.68 33.33
CA SER A 46 1.44 -11.46 32.04
C SER A 46 1.49 -9.99 31.68
N VAL A 47 2.68 -9.46 31.51
CA VAL A 47 2.86 -8.31 30.63
C VAL A 47 2.61 -8.89 29.24
N ASP A 48 1.45 -8.55 28.71
CA ASP A 48 1.07 -8.88 27.34
C ASP A 48 2.17 -8.29 26.45
N ASP A 49 3.02 -9.14 25.87
CA ASP A 49 4.16 -8.75 25.04
C ASP A 49 3.71 -8.01 23.77
N SER A 50 2.39 -8.10 23.48
CA SER A 50 1.72 -7.34 22.44
C SER A 50 1.63 -5.84 22.75
N LEU A 51 1.66 -5.45 24.04
CA LEU A 51 1.58 -4.04 24.47
C LEU A 51 2.93 -3.30 24.35
N HIS A 52 4.04 -3.99 24.20
CA HIS A 52 5.36 -3.40 24.01
C HIS A 52 5.93 -3.57 22.61
N ARG A 53 5.29 -4.33 21.76
CA ARG A 53 5.44 -4.20 20.32
C ARG A 53 4.69 -2.95 19.89
N PHE A 54 5.36 -1.83 19.95
CA PHE A 54 5.12 -0.82 18.94
C PHE A 54 5.55 -1.48 17.63
N ASP A 55 4.67 -2.26 17.05
CA ASP A 55 4.67 -2.44 15.61
C ASP A 55 4.37 -1.05 15.05
N VAL A 56 5.43 -0.22 15.01
CA VAL A 56 5.47 0.81 14.00
C VAL A 56 5.59 0.00 12.71
N HIS A 57 4.49 -0.57 12.29
CA HIS A 57 4.26 -0.89 10.91
C HIS A 57 4.26 0.49 10.24
N PHE A 58 5.47 0.95 9.95
CA PHE A 58 5.60 1.86 8.84
C PHE A 58 5.04 1.07 7.68
N ASP A 59 3.88 1.45 7.24
CA ASP A 59 3.33 0.92 6.02
C ASP A 59 4.24 1.43 4.90
N TYR A 60 5.34 0.72 4.67
CA TYR A 60 6.32 0.97 3.61
C TYR A 60 5.71 0.79 2.24
N SER A 61 4.43 0.43 2.17
CA SER A 61 3.67 0.29 0.96
C SER A 61 3.32 1.61 0.30
N ILE A 62 3.56 2.78 0.93
CA ILE A 62 3.25 4.09 0.33
C ILE A 62 3.81 4.22 -1.09
N PHE A 63 4.98 3.63 -1.36
CA PHE A 63 5.58 3.65 -2.69
C PHE A 63 5.40 2.35 -3.50
N ASN A 64 4.95 1.28 -2.86
CA ASN A 64 4.46 0.07 -3.52
C ASN A 64 2.94 0.05 -3.61
N ARG A 65 2.30 1.06 -3.03
CA ARG A 65 0.87 1.25 -3.18
C ARG A 65 0.59 1.51 -4.63
N PRO A 66 -0.39 0.82 -5.16
CA PRO A 66 -0.97 1.11 -6.45
C PRO A 66 -1.32 2.61 -6.55
N TYR A 67 -1.47 3.12 -7.76
CA TYR A 67 -1.83 4.52 -8.00
C TYR A 67 -3.08 4.96 -7.21
N GLY A 68 -4.00 4.05 -6.89
CA GLY A 68 -5.20 4.33 -6.13
C GLY A 68 -4.95 4.86 -4.71
N ASP A 69 -3.93 4.36 -4.04
CA ASP A 69 -3.57 4.81 -2.70
C ASP A 69 -2.90 6.20 -2.69
N LEU A 70 -2.34 6.62 -3.81
CA LEU A 70 -1.83 7.98 -4.01
C LEU A 70 -2.96 9.00 -4.19
N TYR A 71 -4.18 8.52 -4.51
CA TYR A 71 -5.40 9.33 -4.62
C TYR A 71 -6.28 9.25 -3.39
N ASP A 72 -5.80 8.60 -2.35
CA ASP A 72 -6.48 8.70 -1.09
C ASP A 72 -6.42 10.18 -0.63
N PHE A 73 -7.46 10.92 -1.04
CA PHE A 73 -7.77 12.26 -0.52
C PHE A 73 -8.12 12.20 0.97
N THR A 74 -7.61 11.20 1.69
CA THR A 74 -7.65 11.28 3.12
C THR A 74 -6.77 12.45 3.51
N PRO A 75 -7.34 13.60 3.77
CA PRO A 75 -6.61 14.69 4.36
C PRO A 75 -6.00 14.26 5.70
N TYR A 76 -6.31 13.06 6.12
CA TYR A 76 -5.97 12.52 7.42
C TYR A 76 -5.50 11.07 7.26
N GLU A 77 -4.22 10.87 7.06
CA GLU A 77 -3.66 9.66 7.63
C GLU A 77 -3.96 9.76 9.13
N SER A 78 -4.68 8.77 9.64
CA SER A 78 -4.85 8.70 11.07
C SER A 78 -3.45 8.74 11.65
N ILE A 79 -3.06 9.86 12.25
CA ILE A 79 -2.01 9.79 13.25
C ILE A 79 -2.56 8.74 14.17
N GLN A 80 -2.07 7.52 14.05
CA GLN A 80 -2.35 6.53 15.07
C GLN A 80 -1.86 7.22 16.32
N LEU A 81 -2.81 7.77 17.06
CA LEU A 81 -2.56 8.18 18.41
C LEU A 81 -1.99 6.91 19.02
N SER A 82 -0.66 6.80 19.00
CA SER A 82 -0.01 5.79 19.79
C SER A 82 -0.60 6.07 21.15
N THR A 83 -1.51 5.22 21.54
CA THR A 83 -2.31 5.37 22.72
C THR A 83 -1.35 5.31 23.87
N VAL A 84 -0.82 6.47 24.18
CA VAL A 84 -0.04 6.67 25.35
C VAL A 84 -0.99 6.37 26.50
N GLY A 85 -0.83 5.21 27.06
CA GLY A 85 -1.47 4.81 28.30
C GLY A 85 -2.92 4.35 28.27
N ALA A 86 -3.52 4.06 27.12
CA ALA A 86 -4.87 3.50 27.11
C ALA A 86 -4.86 2.06 26.60
N ASN A 87 -4.79 1.12 27.51
CA ASN A 87 -5.08 -0.31 27.30
C ASN A 87 -6.57 -0.56 26.92
N ARG A 88 -7.18 0.32 26.15
CA ARG A 88 -8.59 0.18 25.76
C ARG A 88 -8.73 0.58 24.33
N THR A 89 -9.05 -0.40 23.48
CA THR A 89 -9.64 -0.14 22.17
C THR A 89 -10.88 0.73 22.39
N PRO A 90 -10.99 1.88 21.73
CA PRO A 90 -12.15 2.75 21.87
C PRO A 90 -13.39 2.02 21.36
N TYR A 91 -14.48 2.08 22.09
CA TYR A 91 -15.77 1.55 21.63
C TYR A 91 -16.43 2.49 20.61
N VAL A 92 -16.11 3.74 20.68
CA VAL A 92 -16.56 4.75 19.73
C VAL A 92 -15.37 5.61 19.36
N TYR A 93 -15.00 5.59 18.10
CA TYR A 93 -14.03 6.49 17.52
C TYR A 93 -14.72 7.32 16.44
N THR A 94 -14.56 8.63 16.48
CA THR A 94 -15.09 9.52 15.46
C THR A 94 -14.08 10.62 15.18
N ARG A 95 -13.81 10.86 13.91
CA ARG A 95 -12.94 11.93 13.45
C ARG A 95 -13.67 12.73 12.38
N LEU A 96 -13.75 14.03 12.56
CA LEU A 96 -14.40 14.95 11.63
C LEU A 96 -13.48 16.13 11.35
N GLY A 97 -13.40 16.55 10.11
CA GLY A 97 -12.61 17.69 9.75
C GLY A 97 -12.87 18.18 8.33
N ALA A 98 -12.26 19.28 8.01
CA ALA A 98 -12.28 19.85 6.68
C ALA A 98 -10.99 20.58 6.38
N GLN A 99 -10.64 20.65 5.10
CA GLN A 99 -9.54 21.47 4.59
C GLN A 99 -10.05 22.40 3.51
N TYR A 100 -9.31 23.48 3.30
CA TYR A 100 -9.56 24.44 2.25
C TYR A 100 -8.29 24.69 1.46
N ALA A 101 -8.38 24.60 0.14
CA ALA A 101 -7.31 24.89 -0.81
C ALA A 101 -7.61 26.23 -1.51
N PRO A 102 -6.96 27.33 -1.11
CA PRO A 102 -7.29 28.67 -1.60
C PRO A 102 -7.05 28.84 -3.11
N GLY A 103 -5.99 28.23 -3.65
CA GLY A 103 -5.63 28.31 -5.06
C GLY A 103 -6.71 27.71 -5.97
N GLU A 104 -7.28 26.61 -5.56
CA GLU A 104 -8.32 25.85 -6.28
C GLU A 104 -9.74 26.20 -5.84
N ARG A 105 -9.92 27.15 -4.91
CA ARG A 105 -11.19 27.41 -4.25
C ARG A 105 -11.86 26.13 -3.75
N GLY A 106 -11.01 25.16 -3.36
CA GLY A 106 -11.40 23.79 -3.08
C GLY A 106 -11.71 23.57 -1.61
N VAL A 107 -12.78 22.80 -1.34
CA VAL A 107 -13.13 22.36 0.01
C VAL A 107 -13.03 20.84 0.06
N MET A 108 -12.43 20.31 1.14
CA MET A 108 -12.19 18.88 1.36
C MET A 108 -12.76 18.45 2.70
N PRO A 109 -14.07 18.23 2.82
CA PRO A 109 -14.63 17.62 4.02
C PRO A 109 -14.27 16.15 4.11
N ALA A 110 -13.96 15.70 5.33
CA ALA A 110 -13.65 14.32 5.63
C ALA A 110 -14.22 13.90 6.99
N GLY A 111 -14.55 12.64 7.11
CA GLY A 111 -15.03 12.08 8.36
C GLY A 111 -14.89 10.57 8.40
N GLU A 112 -14.64 10.06 9.58
CA GLU A 112 -14.66 8.64 9.86
C GLU A 112 -15.32 8.37 11.20
N ILE A 113 -16.02 7.26 11.26
CA ILE A 113 -16.64 6.75 12.47
C ILE A 113 -16.37 5.25 12.58
N TYR A 114 -16.04 4.80 13.77
CA TYR A 114 -15.89 3.40 14.11
C TYR A 114 -16.60 3.15 15.42
N LEU A 115 -17.48 2.15 15.42
CA LEU A 115 -18.27 1.71 16.57
C LEU A 115 -17.95 0.24 16.84
N GLN A 116 -17.51 -0.10 18.03
CA GLN A 116 -17.19 -1.47 18.41
C GLN A 116 -17.98 -1.91 19.63
N SER A 117 -18.49 -3.12 19.60
CA SER A 117 -19.13 -3.72 20.77
C SER A 117 -18.07 -4.13 21.80
N LYS A 118 -18.47 -4.19 23.07
CA LYS A 118 -17.60 -4.77 24.11
C LYS A 118 -17.44 -6.26 23.85
N PRO A 119 -16.21 -6.79 23.84
CA PRO A 119 -15.99 -8.22 23.70
C PRO A 119 -16.74 -8.99 24.80
N LYS A 120 -17.52 -9.99 24.41
CA LYS A 120 -18.25 -10.84 25.32
C LYS A 120 -18.17 -12.29 24.84
N ASN A 121 -17.63 -13.17 25.69
CA ASN A 121 -17.46 -14.59 25.38
C ASN A 121 -16.72 -14.85 24.04
N GLY A 122 -15.67 -14.07 23.74
CA GLY A 122 -14.93 -14.18 22.50
C GLY A 122 -15.59 -13.48 21.29
N PHE A 123 -16.81 -12.94 21.44
CA PHE A 123 -17.53 -12.28 20.36
C PHE A 123 -17.34 -10.75 20.42
N CYS A 124 -17.00 -10.16 19.30
CA CYS A 124 -16.91 -8.72 19.08
C CYS A 124 -17.53 -8.36 17.73
N SER A 125 -18.13 -7.17 17.63
CA SER A 125 -18.65 -6.67 16.35
C SER A 125 -18.33 -5.19 16.19
N GLY A 126 -18.04 -4.77 14.97
CA GLY A 126 -17.75 -3.40 14.60
C GLY A 126 -18.66 -2.89 13.48
N LEU A 127 -18.86 -1.58 13.47
CA LEU A 127 -19.45 -0.85 12.35
C LEU A 127 -18.56 0.33 12.06
N TYR A 128 -18.29 0.60 10.78
CA TYR A 128 -17.45 1.71 10.39
C TYR A 128 -17.98 2.44 9.17
N GLY A 129 -17.65 3.71 9.10
CA GLY A 129 -17.96 4.55 7.96
C GLY A 129 -16.87 5.58 7.72
N ARG A 130 -16.57 5.85 6.46
CA ARG A 130 -15.57 6.82 6.03
C ARG A 130 -16.09 7.64 4.87
N HIS A 131 -15.83 8.93 4.93
CA HIS A 131 -16.14 9.87 3.87
C HIS A 131 -14.95 10.78 3.61
N ASN A 132 -14.55 10.91 2.33
CA ASN A 132 -13.59 11.89 1.87
C ASN A 132 -14.11 12.54 0.62
N SER A 133 -13.94 13.85 0.49
CA SER A 133 -14.36 14.54 -0.71
C SER A 133 -13.49 15.75 -1.02
N PHE A 134 -13.50 16.13 -2.28
CA PHE A 134 -12.92 17.36 -2.80
C PHE A 134 -13.91 18.02 -3.76
N PHE A 135 -14.17 19.29 -3.58
CA PHE A 135 -14.98 20.14 -4.45
C PHE A 135 -14.21 21.41 -4.74
N GLY A 136 -13.79 21.61 -5.98
CA GLY A 136 -13.01 22.78 -6.35
C GLY A 136 -12.60 22.81 -7.81
N ASP A 137 -11.76 23.76 -8.14
CA ASP A 137 -11.27 23.99 -9.50
C ASP A 137 -9.82 23.49 -9.58
N LEU A 138 -9.55 22.39 -10.29
CA LEU A 138 -8.21 21.89 -10.51
C LEU A 138 -7.71 22.28 -11.90
N GLY A 139 -6.40 22.45 -12.04
CA GLY A 139 -5.77 22.56 -13.35
C GLY A 139 -5.68 21.21 -14.07
N CYS A 140 -5.44 21.25 -15.36
CA CYS A 140 -5.06 20.11 -16.19
C CYS A 140 -3.55 20.18 -16.47
N GLY A 141 -2.87 19.05 -16.60
CA GLY A 141 -1.41 19.00 -16.77
C GLY A 141 -0.85 19.45 -18.13
N PHE A 142 -1.67 20.05 -19.00
CA PHE A 142 -1.22 20.65 -20.27
C PHE A 142 -0.80 22.11 -20.06
N ASP A 143 0.15 22.60 -20.88
CA ASP A 143 0.66 23.98 -20.83
C ASP A 143 -0.41 25.06 -21.02
N VAL A 144 -1.45 24.75 -21.79
CA VAL A 144 -2.64 25.60 -21.95
C VAL A 144 -3.76 24.95 -21.16
N SER A 145 -3.76 25.18 -19.87
CA SER A 145 -4.59 24.44 -18.93
C SER A 145 -5.99 25.04 -18.83
N PRO A 146 -7.03 24.38 -19.35
CA PRO A 146 -8.36 24.70 -18.91
C PRO A 146 -8.50 24.32 -17.43
N VAL A 147 -9.23 25.13 -16.70
CA VAL A 147 -9.62 24.83 -15.34
C VAL A 147 -10.68 23.73 -15.37
N LEU A 148 -10.47 22.67 -14.58
CA LEU A 148 -11.43 21.59 -14.43
C LEU A 148 -12.23 21.79 -13.14
N GLN A 149 -13.52 22.04 -13.26
CA GLN A 149 -14.43 21.92 -12.13
C GLN A 149 -14.47 20.45 -11.71
N THR A 150 -13.97 20.18 -10.52
CA THR A 150 -13.76 18.83 -10.01
C THR A 150 -14.63 18.56 -8.79
N SER A 151 -15.31 17.42 -8.80
CA SER A 151 -16.00 16.87 -7.64
C SER A 151 -15.58 15.42 -7.46
N ARG A 152 -14.94 15.12 -6.36
CA ARG A 152 -14.50 13.78 -6.01
C ARG A 152 -15.11 13.42 -4.66
N MET A 153 -15.65 12.21 -4.56
CA MET A 153 -16.18 11.67 -3.31
C MET A 153 -15.81 10.20 -3.20
N GLN A 154 -15.29 9.81 -2.05
CA GLN A 154 -14.99 8.43 -1.68
C GLN A 154 -15.72 8.12 -0.39
N ASN A 155 -16.47 7.04 -0.38
CA ASN A 155 -17.28 6.64 0.75
C ASN A 155 -17.16 5.14 0.97
N THR A 156 -16.94 4.76 2.21
CA THR A 156 -16.93 3.36 2.64
C THR A 156 -17.88 3.22 3.83
N VAL A 157 -18.72 2.21 3.81
CA VAL A 157 -19.53 1.79 4.95
C VAL A 157 -19.39 0.29 5.10
N GLY A 158 -19.11 -0.18 6.31
CA GLY A 158 -18.92 -1.59 6.54
C GLY A 158 -19.16 -2.00 7.99
N GLY A 159 -19.06 -3.29 8.21
CA GLY A 159 -19.12 -3.87 9.54
C GLY A 159 -18.41 -5.20 9.58
N ASP A 160 -17.85 -5.49 10.74
CA ASP A 160 -17.10 -6.69 11.03
C ASP A 160 -17.65 -7.44 12.24
N ILE A 161 -17.44 -8.73 12.23
CA ILE A 161 -17.72 -9.63 13.35
C ILE A 161 -16.51 -10.50 13.56
N THR A 162 -15.99 -10.51 14.78
CA THR A 162 -14.89 -11.36 15.20
C THR A 162 -15.35 -12.30 16.31
N TYR A 163 -14.94 -13.55 16.21
CA TYR A 163 -15.18 -14.55 17.23
C TYR A 163 -13.89 -15.30 17.55
N ASP A 164 -13.45 -15.15 18.80
CA ASP A 164 -12.23 -15.76 19.34
C ASP A 164 -12.60 -16.98 20.19
N TRP A 165 -11.91 -18.10 19.94
CA TRP A 165 -11.97 -19.29 20.80
C TRP A 165 -10.56 -19.69 21.23
N ALA A 166 -10.46 -20.68 22.09
CA ALA A 166 -9.19 -21.06 22.71
C ALA A 166 -8.05 -21.38 21.71
N THR A 167 -8.39 -21.87 20.51
CA THR A 167 -7.43 -22.35 19.50
C THR A 167 -7.50 -21.63 18.17
N GLY A 168 -8.27 -20.55 18.06
CA GLY A 168 -8.39 -19.84 16.80
C GLY A 168 -9.26 -18.59 16.87
N GLU A 169 -9.42 -17.97 15.73
CA GLU A 169 -10.20 -16.75 15.49
C GLU A 169 -10.95 -16.89 14.17
N MET A 170 -12.13 -16.34 14.10
CA MET A 170 -12.92 -16.18 12.88
C MET A 170 -13.31 -14.72 12.74
N MET A 171 -13.13 -14.17 11.56
CA MET A 171 -13.53 -12.81 11.22
C MET A 171 -14.41 -12.81 9.98
N VAL A 172 -15.49 -12.04 10.02
CA VAL A 172 -16.33 -11.72 8.86
C VAL A 172 -16.34 -10.21 8.70
N ASP A 173 -16.00 -9.71 7.52
CA ASP A 173 -16.09 -8.29 7.17
C ASP A 173 -16.96 -8.11 5.93
N VAL A 174 -17.86 -7.14 5.97
CA VAL A 174 -18.68 -6.75 4.81
C VAL A 174 -18.62 -5.26 4.66
N LYS A 175 -18.17 -4.79 3.49
CA LYS A 175 -18.05 -3.36 3.18
C LYS A 175 -18.65 -3.01 1.83
N TYR A 176 -19.15 -1.79 1.76
CA TYR A 176 -19.63 -1.18 0.53
C TYR A 176 -18.91 0.15 0.30
N ASP A 177 -18.18 0.21 -0.82
CA ASP A 177 -17.50 1.40 -1.29
C ASP A 177 -18.33 2.02 -2.42
N PHE A 178 -18.54 3.33 -2.38
CA PHE A 178 -19.26 4.05 -3.41
C PHE A 178 -18.60 5.40 -3.70
N ASP A 179 -17.89 5.45 -4.82
CA ASP A 179 -17.05 6.57 -5.19
C ASP A 179 -17.58 7.28 -6.42
N ARG A 180 -17.35 8.59 -6.47
CA ARG A 180 -17.74 9.46 -7.57
C ARG A 180 -16.59 10.39 -7.91
N TYR A 181 -16.25 10.44 -9.19
CA TYR A 181 -15.22 11.33 -9.72
C TYR A 181 -15.80 12.04 -10.93
N ASN A 182 -16.05 13.34 -10.81
CA ASN A 182 -16.58 14.16 -11.87
C ASN A 182 -15.58 15.25 -12.21
N TYR A 183 -15.33 15.40 -13.50
CA TYR A 183 -14.47 16.42 -14.06
C TYR A 183 -15.20 17.11 -15.19
N GLN A 184 -15.21 18.42 -15.19
CA GLN A 184 -15.82 19.23 -16.24
C GLN A 184 -14.92 20.41 -16.56
N VAL A 185 -14.63 20.64 -17.85
CA VAL A 185 -13.93 21.84 -18.27
C VAL A 185 -14.79 23.06 -17.93
N LYS A 186 -14.21 24.00 -17.19
CA LYS A 186 -14.90 25.24 -16.80
C LYS A 186 -14.98 26.17 -17.99
N ASP A 187 -16.18 26.67 -18.27
CA ASP A 187 -16.45 27.58 -19.36
C ASP A 187 -15.82 28.96 -19.10
N ASP A 188 -15.08 29.48 -20.06
CA ASP A 188 -14.60 30.85 -20.12
C ASP A 188 -15.40 31.75 -21.07
N GLY A 189 -16.63 31.34 -21.42
CA GLY A 189 -17.57 32.08 -22.26
C GLY A 189 -18.05 31.36 -23.52
N MET A 190 -17.60 30.13 -23.78
CA MET A 190 -18.07 29.27 -24.88
C MET A 190 -18.97 28.15 -24.36
N THR A 191 -20.20 28.46 -24.05
CA THR A 191 -21.17 27.51 -23.52
C THR A 191 -21.49 26.36 -24.49
N GLY A 192 -21.38 25.13 -24.02
CA GLY A 192 -22.04 23.95 -24.58
C GLY A 192 -21.18 22.87 -25.22
N PHE A 193 -19.89 23.09 -25.42
CA PHE A 193 -19.01 22.12 -26.10
C PHE A 193 -17.93 21.46 -25.24
N PHE A 194 -17.90 21.75 -23.94
CA PHE A 194 -16.83 21.22 -23.11
C PHE A 194 -17.11 19.82 -22.59
N PRO A 195 -16.13 18.91 -22.67
CA PRO A 195 -16.30 17.56 -22.22
C PRO A 195 -16.50 17.49 -20.71
N LYS A 196 -17.35 16.59 -20.29
CA LYS A 196 -17.57 16.20 -18.92
C LYS A 196 -17.32 14.72 -18.77
N ALA A 197 -16.49 14.33 -17.80
CA ALA A 197 -16.31 12.94 -17.42
C ALA A 197 -16.90 12.70 -16.04
N GLY A 198 -17.74 11.70 -15.92
CA GLY A 198 -18.28 11.22 -14.65
C GLY A 198 -17.98 9.74 -14.46
N HIS A 199 -17.27 9.39 -13.40
CA HIS A 199 -16.97 8.02 -13.03
C HIS A 199 -17.70 7.66 -11.74
N LYS A 200 -18.40 6.54 -11.77
CA LYS A 200 -19.07 5.96 -10.61
C LYS A 200 -18.47 4.57 -10.38
N ASN A 201 -17.89 4.37 -9.23
CA ASN A 201 -17.35 3.09 -8.78
C ASN A 201 -18.17 2.64 -7.58
N ASN A 202 -18.80 1.49 -7.68
CA ASN A 202 -19.49 0.86 -6.56
C ASN A 202 -18.87 -0.51 -6.34
N SER A 203 -18.57 -0.86 -5.10
CA SER A 203 -17.95 -2.14 -4.77
C SER A 203 -18.55 -2.70 -3.50
N LEU A 204 -19.10 -3.90 -3.56
CA LEU A 204 -19.52 -4.68 -2.39
C LEU A 204 -18.49 -5.79 -2.16
N THR A 205 -17.84 -5.79 -1.01
CA THR A 205 -16.87 -6.81 -0.61
C THR A 205 -17.39 -7.55 0.62
N ALA A 206 -17.33 -8.87 0.58
CA ALA A 206 -17.54 -9.72 1.75
C ALA A 206 -16.30 -10.61 1.92
N ALA A 207 -15.70 -10.60 3.09
CA ALA A 207 -14.53 -11.39 3.44
C ALA A 207 -14.79 -12.25 4.67
N PHE A 208 -14.28 -13.47 4.65
CA PHE A 208 -14.29 -14.40 5.75
C PHE A 208 -12.86 -14.87 5.98
N ASN A 209 -12.34 -14.71 7.17
CA ASN A 209 -11.05 -15.22 7.59
C ASN A 209 -11.22 -16.23 8.71
N LEU A 210 -10.46 -17.31 8.66
CA LEU A 210 -10.37 -18.33 9.66
C LEU A 210 -8.90 -18.57 9.99
N ASN A 211 -8.49 -18.27 11.22
CA ASN A 211 -7.11 -18.33 11.66
C ASN A 211 -6.98 -19.21 12.92
N SER A 212 -5.93 -20.01 12.99
CA SER A 212 -5.60 -20.81 14.16
C SER A 212 -4.66 -20.07 15.11
N ALA A 213 -4.97 -20.06 16.39
CA ALA A 213 -4.03 -19.58 17.39
C ALA A 213 -2.86 -20.58 17.54
N GLN A 214 -1.64 -20.14 17.18
CA GLN A 214 -0.43 -20.97 17.27
C GLN A 214 0.06 -21.01 18.73
N LYS A 215 -0.63 -21.73 19.62
CA LYS A 215 -0.27 -21.75 21.05
C LYS A 215 0.54 -22.98 21.48
N GLU A 216 0.58 -24.05 20.67
CA GLU A 216 1.21 -25.31 21.08
C GLU A 216 2.10 -25.89 19.99
N GLU A 217 3.21 -26.53 20.39
CA GLU A 217 4.05 -27.35 19.53
C GLU A 217 3.25 -28.60 19.06
N ASN A 218 3.51 -29.03 17.83
CA ASN A 218 2.87 -30.18 17.18
C ASN A 218 1.38 -30.04 16.85
N THR A 219 0.93 -28.85 16.56
CA THR A 219 -0.45 -28.60 16.13
C THR A 219 -0.59 -28.31 14.65
N VAL A 220 -1.75 -28.62 14.11
CA VAL A 220 -2.16 -28.11 12.80
C VAL A 220 -2.46 -26.62 12.93
N TYR A 221 -1.88 -25.83 12.05
CA TYR A 221 -2.15 -24.40 11.97
C TYR A 221 -2.64 -24.03 10.57
N TYR A 222 -3.49 -23.05 10.52
CA TYR A 222 -4.09 -22.58 9.30
C TYR A 222 -4.42 -21.09 9.40
N ASP A 223 -4.40 -20.42 8.27
CA ASP A 223 -4.94 -19.09 8.06
C ASP A 223 -5.50 -19.06 6.64
N VAL A 224 -6.83 -18.98 6.54
CA VAL A 224 -7.53 -19.04 5.25
C VAL A 224 -8.49 -17.87 5.17
N THR A 225 -8.36 -17.10 4.11
CA THR A 225 -9.25 -15.99 3.78
C THR A 225 -10.00 -16.31 2.50
N VAL A 226 -11.32 -16.15 2.55
CA VAL A 226 -12.20 -16.21 1.38
C VAL A 226 -12.84 -14.85 1.24
N SER A 227 -12.67 -14.21 0.10
CA SER A 227 -13.31 -12.92 -0.17
C SER A 227 -14.00 -12.92 -1.53
N TYR A 228 -15.15 -12.29 -1.56
CA TYR A 228 -15.88 -12.00 -2.79
C TYR A 228 -16.13 -10.52 -2.92
N ARG A 229 -15.78 -9.96 -4.07
CA ARG A 229 -16.00 -8.55 -4.39
C ARG A 229 -16.80 -8.42 -5.67
N ASN A 230 -17.88 -7.67 -5.62
CA ASN A 230 -18.63 -7.26 -6.80
C ASN A 230 -18.36 -5.78 -7.07
N THR A 231 -17.71 -5.48 -8.18
CA THR A 231 -17.34 -4.12 -8.58
C THR A 231 -18.16 -3.72 -9.82
N GLN A 232 -18.77 -2.55 -9.75
CA GLN A 232 -19.52 -1.94 -10.86
C GLN A 232 -18.91 -0.58 -11.18
N LYS A 233 -18.45 -0.44 -12.40
CA LYS A 233 -17.93 0.80 -12.95
C LYS A 233 -18.89 1.34 -14.00
N GLU A 234 -19.31 2.58 -13.83
CA GLU A 234 -20.04 3.34 -14.81
C GLU A 234 -19.25 4.61 -15.15
N MET A 235 -19.06 4.85 -16.41
CA MET A 235 -18.44 6.06 -16.91
C MET A 235 -19.39 6.74 -17.88
N ALA A 236 -19.73 7.99 -17.61
CA ALA A 236 -20.47 8.85 -18.52
C ALA A 236 -19.48 9.86 -19.13
N TRP A 237 -19.41 9.88 -20.45
CA TRP A 237 -18.61 10.81 -21.20
C TRP A 237 -19.51 11.66 -22.10
N THR A 238 -19.44 12.98 -21.99
CA THR A 238 -20.21 13.88 -22.81
C THR A 238 -19.28 14.82 -23.55
N ARG A 239 -19.14 14.63 -24.87
CA ARG A 239 -18.48 15.58 -25.79
C ARG A 239 -19.49 16.16 -26.76
N LEU A 240 -20.14 15.31 -27.51
CA LEU A 240 -21.20 15.64 -28.47
C LEU A 240 -22.43 14.74 -28.27
N THR A 241 -22.22 13.55 -27.75
CA THR A 241 -23.26 12.56 -27.41
C THR A 241 -22.97 12.07 -25.97
N SER A 242 -24.02 11.79 -25.21
CA SER A 242 -23.89 11.23 -23.88
C SER A 242 -23.79 9.71 -23.97
N ASP A 243 -22.58 9.18 -24.04
CA ASP A 243 -22.37 7.75 -23.99
C ASP A 243 -22.06 7.32 -22.55
N THR A 244 -22.74 6.27 -22.12
CA THR A 244 -22.50 5.65 -20.81
C THR A 244 -21.95 4.26 -21.02
N THR A 245 -20.73 4.05 -20.55
CA THR A 245 -20.05 2.75 -20.62
C THR A 245 -20.07 2.10 -19.25
N ARG A 246 -20.42 0.81 -19.19
CA ARG A 246 -20.53 0.06 -17.94
C ARG A 246 -19.74 -1.23 -18.00
N LEU A 247 -19.07 -1.53 -16.87
CA LEU A 247 -18.41 -2.80 -16.62
C LEU A 247 -18.81 -3.29 -15.24
N SER A 248 -19.10 -4.56 -15.11
CA SER A 248 -19.27 -5.25 -13.84
C SER A 248 -18.26 -6.39 -13.72
N GLU A 249 -17.72 -6.56 -12.52
CA GLU A 249 -16.82 -7.66 -12.18
C GLU A 249 -17.34 -8.35 -10.92
N GLY A 250 -17.38 -9.69 -10.95
CA GLY A 250 -17.48 -10.52 -9.76
C GLY A 250 -16.12 -11.18 -9.53
N PHE A 251 -15.42 -10.85 -8.45
CA PHE A 251 -14.08 -11.33 -8.14
C PHE A 251 -14.08 -12.18 -6.86
N LEU A 252 -13.72 -13.45 -6.97
CA LEU A 252 -13.53 -14.39 -5.87
C LEU A 252 -12.04 -14.56 -5.63
N ASN A 253 -11.62 -14.41 -4.38
CA ASN A 253 -10.26 -14.74 -3.93
C ASN A 253 -10.32 -15.69 -2.74
N VAL A 254 -9.55 -16.79 -2.82
CA VAL A 254 -9.31 -17.71 -1.70
C VAL A 254 -7.80 -17.78 -1.52
N SER A 255 -7.32 -17.33 -0.39
CA SER A 255 -5.88 -17.30 -0.09
C SER A 255 -5.60 -17.76 1.32
N GLY A 256 -4.40 -18.27 1.55
CA GLY A 256 -3.98 -18.68 2.87
C GLY A 256 -3.13 -19.93 2.86
N TYR A 257 -2.89 -20.47 4.05
CA TYR A 257 -2.06 -21.66 4.23
C TYR A 257 -2.66 -22.63 5.25
N VAL A 258 -2.30 -23.91 5.07
CA VAL A 258 -2.60 -24.98 6.01
C VAL A 258 -1.34 -25.83 6.21
N GLY A 259 -1.00 -26.13 7.46
CA GLY A 259 0.21 -26.88 7.76
C GLY A 259 0.30 -27.45 9.16
N ALA A 260 1.47 -27.99 9.46
CA ALA A 260 1.79 -28.55 10.76
C ALA A 260 3.18 -28.08 11.22
N SER A 261 3.31 -27.91 12.52
CA SER A 261 4.56 -27.50 13.19
C SER A 261 5.08 -28.64 14.07
N PHE A 262 6.37 -28.91 13.98
CA PHE A 262 7.07 -29.96 14.72
C PHE A 262 8.40 -29.43 15.23
N ASP A 263 8.46 -29.01 16.48
CA ASP A 263 9.66 -28.40 17.08
C ASP A 263 10.15 -27.21 16.22
N ILE A 264 11.34 -27.31 15.66
CA ILE A 264 11.95 -26.29 14.79
C ILE A 264 11.51 -26.36 13.33
N HIS A 265 10.71 -27.35 12.97
CA HIS A 265 10.28 -27.65 11.60
C HIS A 265 8.81 -27.27 11.38
N ARG A 266 8.51 -26.69 10.25
CA ARG A 266 7.13 -26.43 9.79
C ARG A 266 6.97 -26.91 8.37
N ILE A 267 5.87 -27.56 8.08
CA ILE A 267 5.49 -27.98 6.72
C ILE A 267 4.09 -27.45 6.47
N TYR A 268 3.92 -26.72 5.39
CA TYR A 268 2.63 -26.17 5.03
C TYR A 268 2.48 -26.00 3.53
N VAL A 269 1.25 -25.86 3.10
CA VAL A 269 0.91 -25.52 1.72
C VAL A 269 0.26 -24.14 1.73
N ASP A 270 0.88 -23.20 1.02
CA ASP A 270 0.31 -21.90 0.72
C ASP A 270 -0.51 -21.99 -0.56
N MET A 271 -1.69 -21.34 -0.60
CA MET A 271 -2.61 -21.39 -1.73
C MET A 271 -3.15 -20.01 -2.05
N ASN A 272 -3.32 -19.74 -3.35
CA ASN A 272 -4.01 -18.56 -3.85
C ASN A 272 -4.88 -18.94 -5.05
N ILE A 273 -6.18 -18.72 -4.94
CA ILE A 273 -7.15 -18.97 -6.00
C ILE A 273 -7.87 -17.67 -6.28
N GLU A 274 -7.80 -17.20 -7.49
CA GLU A 274 -8.45 -15.99 -7.96
C GLU A 274 -9.34 -16.32 -9.15
N TYR A 275 -10.55 -15.81 -9.15
CA TYR A 275 -11.51 -16.02 -10.23
C TYR A 275 -12.33 -14.77 -10.46
N ALA A 276 -12.31 -14.25 -11.68
CA ALA A 276 -13.04 -13.06 -12.08
C ALA A 276 -14.02 -13.38 -13.22
N THR A 277 -15.21 -12.82 -13.11
CA THR A 277 -16.25 -12.85 -14.12
C THR A 277 -16.62 -11.43 -14.51
N TYR A 278 -16.67 -11.15 -15.79
CA TYR A 278 -16.96 -9.81 -16.33
C TYR A 278 -18.30 -9.80 -17.04
N GLY A 279 -18.96 -8.64 -17.01
CA GLY A 279 -20.20 -8.38 -17.74
C GLY A 279 -20.28 -6.90 -18.15
N GLY A 280 -21.06 -6.58 -19.17
CA GLY A 280 -21.16 -5.24 -19.74
C GLY A 280 -20.36 -5.09 -21.03
N VAL A 281 -19.36 -4.17 -21.07
CA VAL A 281 -18.49 -3.99 -22.25
C VAL A 281 -17.56 -5.19 -22.49
N HIS A 282 -17.33 -5.99 -21.48
CA HIS A 282 -16.59 -7.23 -21.56
C HIS A 282 -17.48 -8.39 -21.09
N ASP A 283 -17.38 -9.55 -21.74
CA ASP A 283 -18.10 -10.77 -21.37
C ASP A 283 -17.15 -11.96 -21.45
N PHE A 284 -16.36 -12.14 -20.40
CA PHE A 284 -15.42 -13.28 -20.29
C PHE A 284 -15.16 -13.64 -18.82
N LYS A 285 -14.42 -14.73 -18.62
CA LYS A 285 -14.04 -15.23 -17.31
C LYS A 285 -12.57 -15.56 -17.31
N ILE A 286 -11.87 -15.20 -16.22
CA ILE A 286 -10.45 -15.50 -16.03
C ILE A 286 -10.22 -16.05 -14.63
N GLY A 287 -9.21 -16.88 -14.47
CA GLY A 287 -8.87 -17.45 -13.18
C GLY A 287 -7.39 -17.79 -13.04
N LEU A 288 -6.93 -17.77 -11.83
CA LEU A 288 -5.57 -18.10 -11.40
C LEU A 288 -5.65 -19.07 -10.22
N VAL A 289 -4.87 -20.12 -10.27
CA VAL A 289 -4.68 -21.04 -9.14
C VAL A 289 -3.19 -21.18 -8.90
N GLU A 290 -2.76 -20.87 -7.69
CA GLU A 290 -1.39 -21.09 -7.26
C GLU A 290 -1.37 -21.87 -5.95
N PHE A 291 -0.39 -22.77 -5.82
CA PHE A 291 -0.10 -23.48 -4.57
C PHE A 291 1.39 -23.68 -4.39
N SER A 292 1.85 -23.52 -3.17
CA SER A 292 3.27 -23.66 -2.80
C SER A 292 3.41 -24.63 -1.63
N PRO A 293 3.88 -25.86 -1.82
CA PRO A 293 4.38 -26.66 -0.72
C PRO A 293 5.66 -26.05 -0.18
N ILE A 294 5.70 -25.83 1.13
CA ILE A 294 6.76 -25.10 1.81
C ILE A 294 7.25 -25.89 3.02
N TYR A 295 8.56 -26.00 3.12
CA TYR A 295 9.26 -26.44 4.30
C TYR A 295 9.95 -25.25 4.97
N GLN A 296 9.75 -25.05 6.25
CA GLN A 296 10.38 -24.00 7.05
C GLN A 296 11.17 -24.59 8.20
N LEU A 297 12.40 -24.14 8.35
CA LEU A 297 13.30 -24.46 9.43
C LEU A 297 13.58 -23.22 10.29
N ASN A 298 13.24 -23.28 11.57
CA ASN A 298 13.50 -22.22 12.54
C ASN A 298 14.62 -22.65 13.50
N ARG A 299 15.83 -22.20 13.25
CA ARG A 299 16.99 -22.47 14.11
C ARG A 299 17.53 -21.14 14.65
N LYS A 300 18.13 -21.14 15.85
CA LYS A 300 18.55 -19.93 16.60
C LYS A 300 19.05 -18.74 15.75
N ARG A 301 19.84 -18.98 14.71
CA ARG A 301 20.38 -17.93 13.82
C ARG A 301 19.87 -18.00 12.40
N LEU A 302 19.23 -19.09 12.03
CA LEU A 302 18.75 -19.33 10.67
C LEU A 302 17.26 -19.61 10.69
N ASN A 303 16.51 -18.78 9.96
CA ASN A 303 15.15 -19.08 9.53
C ASN A 303 15.23 -19.30 8.02
N ALA A 304 14.88 -20.49 7.58
CA ALA A 304 14.90 -20.87 6.19
C ALA A 304 13.53 -21.41 5.77
N ARG A 305 12.92 -20.78 4.79
CA ARG A 305 11.69 -21.20 4.14
C ARG A 305 12.03 -21.61 2.72
N LEU A 306 11.74 -22.86 2.37
CA LEU A 306 12.06 -23.47 1.09
C LEU A 306 10.78 -24.02 0.47
N GLY A 307 10.42 -23.55 -0.68
CA GLY A 307 9.22 -23.95 -1.40
C GLY A 307 9.35 -23.82 -2.90
N VAL A 308 8.36 -24.34 -3.60
CA VAL A 308 8.20 -24.22 -5.04
C VAL A 308 6.73 -23.87 -5.29
N LYS A 309 6.49 -22.79 -6.01
CA LYS A 309 5.14 -22.35 -6.37
C LYS A 309 4.75 -22.89 -7.73
N PHE A 310 3.63 -23.57 -7.77
CA PHE A 310 2.98 -24.05 -8.98
C PHE A 310 1.80 -23.15 -9.29
N GLY A 311 1.75 -22.61 -10.51
CA GLY A 311 0.68 -21.74 -10.95
C GLY A 311 -0.01 -22.27 -12.20
N SER A 312 -1.31 -22.03 -12.31
CA SER A 312 -2.10 -22.33 -13.50
C SER A 312 -3.07 -21.19 -13.78
N ARG A 313 -3.11 -20.72 -15.02
CA ARG A 313 -3.95 -19.63 -15.49
C ARG A 313 -5.00 -20.14 -16.43
N TYR A 314 -6.24 -19.67 -16.30
CA TYR A 314 -7.40 -20.06 -17.11
C TYR A 314 -8.06 -18.82 -17.71
N GLY A 315 -8.55 -18.91 -18.94
CA GLY A 315 -9.30 -17.85 -19.61
C GLY A 315 -8.49 -17.09 -20.66
N LEU A 316 -9.04 -15.99 -21.14
CA LEU A 316 -8.50 -15.26 -22.28
C LEU A 316 -7.08 -14.76 -22.05
N THR A 317 -6.19 -15.13 -22.95
CA THR A 317 -4.89 -14.50 -23.15
C THR A 317 -4.89 -13.92 -24.56
N GLY A 318 -5.18 -12.62 -24.70
CA GLY A 318 -5.19 -11.93 -25.99
C GLY A 318 -6.41 -10.99 -26.13
N THR A 319 -6.31 -10.09 -27.06
CA THR A 319 -7.34 -9.10 -27.38
C THR A 319 -8.65 -9.75 -27.81
N ILE A 320 -9.74 -9.10 -27.45
CA ILE A 320 -11.15 -9.48 -27.65
C ILE A 320 -11.52 -9.81 -29.14
N GLU A 321 -10.65 -9.51 -30.10
CA GLU A 321 -10.95 -9.56 -31.52
C GLU A 321 -10.73 -10.91 -32.21
N GLU A 322 -10.18 -11.92 -31.51
CA GLU A 322 -10.07 -13.27 -32.08
C GLU A 322 -10.88 -14.30 -31.25
N PRO A 323 -12.15 -14.55 -31.63
CA PRO A 323 -12.91 -15.65 -31.06
C PRO A 323 -12.36 -16.98 -31.58
N GLY A 324 -11.50 -17.62 -30.85
CA GLY A 324 -10.86 -18.89 -31.22
C GLY A 324 -9.52 -19.11 -30.54
N LEU A 325 -9.10 -18.20 -29.68
CA LEU A 325 -7.83 -18.29 -28.98
C LEU A 325 -7.85 -19.44 -27.96
N ASP A 326 -6.78 -20.21 -28.00
CA ASP A 326 -6.54 -21.38 -27.15
C ASP A 326 -6.74 -21.05 -25.67
N LEU A 327 -7.89 -21.42 -25.13
CA LEU A 327 -8.27 -21.31 -23.72
C LEU A 327 -7.48 -22.31 -22.84
N GLY A 328 -6.35 -22.80 -23.32
CA GLY A 328 -5.51 -23.76 -22.63
C GLY A 328 -5.00 -23.22 -21.29
N ALA A 329 -5.13 -24.03 -20.26
CA ALA A 329 -4.49 -23.78 -18.99
C ALA A 329 -2.97 -23.65 -19.19
N ARG A 330 -2.39 -22.51 -18.81
CA ARG A 330 -0.94 -22.33 -18.84
C ARG A 330 -0.37 -22.55 -17.45
N SER A 331 0.40 -23.61 -17.31
CA SER A 331 1.09 -23.92 -16.06
C SER A 331 2.44 -23.23 -15.99
N SER A 332 2.82 -22.84 -14.80
CA SER A 332 4.10 -22.19 -14.48
C SER A 332 4.65 -22.70 -13.16
N ILE A 333 5.96 -22.66 -13.03
CA ILE A 333 6.67 -23.06 -11.81
C ILE A 333 7.62 -21.94 -11.43
N PHE A 334 7.60 -21.54 -10.14
CA PHE A 334 8.42 -20.46 -9.62
C PHE A 334 9.15 -20.90 -8.36
N PRO A 335 10.33 -20.33 -8.08
CA PRO A 335 10.97 -20.49 -6.77
C PRO A 335 10.15 -19.83 -5.67
N ASP A 336 10.27 -20.34 -4.46
CA ASP A 336 9.70 -19.73 -3.24
C ASP A 336 10.65 -20.00 -2.08
N VAL A 337 11.69 -19.18 -1.98
CA VAL A 337 12.79 -19.32 -1.03
C VAL A 337 12.93 -18.03 -0.23
N ASP A 338 12.99 -18.16 1.08
CA ASP A 338 13.20 -17.05 2.02
C ASP A 338 14.20 -17.50 3.09
N LEU A 339 15.34 -16.82 3.17
CA LEU A 339 16.44 -17.13 4.06
C LEU A 339 16.75 -15.92 4.93
N ARG A 340 16.58 -16.03 6.22
CA ARG A 340 16.97 -15.00 7.19
C ARG A 340 18.06 -15.55 8.11
N TYR A 341 19.17 -14.87 8.18
CA TYR A 341 20.31 -15.25 8.99
C TYR A 341 20.71 -14.11 9.94
N THR A 342 20.83 -14.43 11.24
CA THR A 342 21.29 -13.49 12.26
C THR A 342 22.82 -13.42 12.24
N LEU A 343 23.36 -12.32 11.72
CA LEU A 343 24.80 -12.05 11.68
C LEU A 343 25.33 -11.68 13.07
N ILE A 344 24.64 -10.73 13.73
CA ILE A 344 24.96 -10.28 15.09
C ILE A 344 23.67 -10.36 15.90
N ASP A 345 23.68 -11.11 16.99
CA ASP A 345 22.50 -11.36 17.80
C ASP A 345 21.84 -10.03 18.23
N LYS A 346 20.53 -9.91 17.98
CA LYS A 346 19.68 -8.75 18.29
C LYS A 346 20.09 -7.42 17.61
N THR A 347 21.06 -7.45 16.69
CA THR A 347 21.60 -6.22 16.11
C THR A 347 21.60 -6.23 14.59
N LEU A 348 21.96 -7.34 13.92
CA LEU A 348 22.12 -7.35 12.47
C LEU A 348 21.65 -8.67 11.87
N TRP A 349 20.83 -8.59 10.85
CA TRP A 349 20.29 -9.71 10.08
C TRP A 349 20.57 -9.53 8.59
N ALA A 350 20.88 -10.62 7.93
CA ALA A 350 20.85 -10.71 6.47
C ALA A 350 19.60 -11.48 6.05
N HIS A 351 18.92 -10.99 5.05
CA HIS A 351 17.70 -11.58 4.53
C HIS A 351 17.80 -11.70 3.01
N ALA A 352 17.51 -12.87 2.47
CA ALA A 352 17.52 -13.15 1.05
C ALA A 352 16.21 -13.85 0.66
N VAL A 353 15.49 -13.28 -0.30
CA VAL A 353 14.23 -13.82 -0.82
C VAL A 353 14.36 -14.03 -2.31
N VAL A 354 13.98 -15.19 -2.79
CA VAL A 354 13.86 -15.48 -4.23
C VAL A 354 12.49 -16.10 -4.44
N THR A 355 11.61 -15.36 -5.09
CA THR A 355 10.24 -15.81 -5.33
C THR A 355 9.81 -15.51 -6.76
N GLY A 356 8.64 -15.96 -7.12
CA GLY A 356 7.96 -15.66 -8.36
C GLY A 356 6.46 -15.86 -8.20
N GLY A 357 5.71 -15.61 -9.26
CA GLY A 357 4.25 -15.80 -9.24
C GLY A 357 3.57 -15.19 -10.46
N ASN A 358 2.29 -15.45 -10.57
CA ASN A 358 1.41 -14.82 -11.54
C ASN A 358 0.58 -13.74 -10.84
N ASP A 359 0.24 -12.70 -11.58
CA ASP A 359 -0.65 -11.63 -11.14
C ASP A 359 -1.88 -11.63 -12.04
N LEU A 360 -3.07 -11.76 -11.45
CA LEU A 360 -4.31 -11.48 -12.14
C LEU A 360 -4.61 -9.98 -12.01
N ASN A 361 -4.49 -9.24 -13.11
CA ASN A 361 -4.84 -7.83 -13.15
C ASN A 361 -6.36 -7.68 -13.25
N ALA A 362 -7.06 -8.00 -12.16
CA ALA A 362 -8.51 -7.88 -12.07
C ALA A 362 -8.93 -6.40 -12.12
N PHE A 363 -10.11 -6.14 -12.69
CA PHE A 363 -10.60 -4.77 -12.86
C PHE A 363 -10.79 -4.03 -11.53
N SER A 364 -11.26 -4.74 -10.51
CA SER A 364 -11.38 -4.17 -9.15
C SER A 364 -10.05 -3.65 -8.60
N ARG A 365 -8.95 -4.37 -8.85
CA ARG A 365 -7.59 -3.92 -8.49
C ARG A 365 -7.18 -2.70 -9.31
N MET A 366 -7.51 -2.69 -10.62
CA MET A 366 -7.24 -1.51 -11.46
C MET A 366 -7.99 -0.27 -10.98
N VAL A 367 -9.24 -0.43 -10.52
CA VAL A 367 -10.04 0.68 -9.96
C VAL A 367 -9.45 1.18 -8.63
N ASP A 368 -8.93 0.28 -7.80
CA ASP A 368 -8.24 0.66 -6.57
C ASP A 368 -6.97 1.47 -6.89
N ASP A 369 -6.21 1.04 -7.90
CA ASP A 369 -4.98 1.70 -8.35
C ASP A 369 -5.28 2.99 -9.12
N CYS A 370 -6.33 3.00 -9.91
CA CYS A 370 -6.72 4.10 -10.79
C CYS A 370 -8.25 4.25 -10.84
N PRO A 371 -8.86 5.04 -9.94
CA PRO A 371 -10.32 5.20 -9.87
C PRO A 371 -10.97 5.74 -11.15
N ILE A 372 -10.19 6.34 -12.03
CA ILE A 372 -10.66 6.92 -13.29
C ILE A 372 -10.27 6.09 -14.53
N VAL A 373 -9.82 4.84 -14.32
CA VAL A 373 -9.55 3.92 -15.43
C VAL A 373 -10.80 3.68 -16.28
N LEU A 374 -10.60 3.54 -17.58
CA LEU A 374 -11.67 3.25 -18.53
C LEU A 374 -12.30 1.88 -18.27
N PRO A 375 -13.65 1.76 -18.37
CA PRO A 375 -14.32 0.46 -18.33
C PRO A 375 -13.94 -0.46 -19.50
N THR A 376 -13.47 0.11 -20.62
CA THR A 376 -13.04 -0.63 -21.82
C THR A 376 -11.60 -1.09 -21.76
N THR A 377 -10.90 -0.88 -20.63
CA THR A 377 -9.51 -1.31 -20.47
C THR A 377 -9.39 -2.84 -20.55
N THR A 378 -8.29 -3.33 -21.09
CA THR A 378 -8.02 -4.77 -21.16
C THR A 378 -7.54 -5.30 -19.83
N MET A 379 -7.98 -6.50 -19.46
CA MET A 379 -7.50 -7.23 -18.29
C MET A 379 -6.66 -8.42 -18.76
N GLU A 380 -5.40 -8.46 -18.33
CA GLU A 380 -4.47 -9.50 -18.70
C GLU A 380 -3.77 -10.09 -17.48
N PHE A 381 -3.21 -11.29 -17.63
CA PHE A 381 -2.32 -11.85 -16.64
C PHE A 381 -0.93 -11.21 -16.75
N GLY A 382 -0.42 -10.73 -15.65
CA GLY A 382 1.00 -10.49 -15.44
C GLY A 382 1.69 -11.71 -14.84
N SER A 383 3.00 -11.76 -14.91
CA SER A 383 3.78 -12.70 -14.11
C SER A 383 5.12 -12.10 -13.71
N ARG A 384 5.65 -12.59 -12.61
CA ARG A 384 7.00 -12.31 -12.12
C ARG A 384 7.77 -13.62 -12.07
N PRO A 385 8.42 -14.02 -13.17
CA PRO A 385 9.22 -15.25 -13.19
C PRO A 385 10.33 -15.28 -12.14
N LEU A 386 10.87 -14.11 -11.80
CA LEU A 386 11.89 -13.93 -10.78
C LEU A 386 11.68 -12.62 -10.02
N ASP A 387 11.68 -12.71 -8.71
CA ASP A 387 11.75 -11.59 -7.76
C ASP A 387 12.81 -11.96 -6.72
N ALA A 388 14.03 -11.43 -6.87
CA ALA A 388 15.15 -11.69 -6.00
C ALA A 388 15.48 -10.44 -5.18
N THR A 389 15.36 -10.55 -3.86
CA THR A 389 15.62 -9.48 -2.90
C THR A 389 16.72 -9.91 -1.95
N PHE A 390 17.64 -9.01 -1.67
CA PHE A 390 18.61 -9.13 -0.60
C PHE A 390 18.56 -7.90 0.28
N SER A 391 18.45 -8.09 1.59
CA SER A 391 18.47 -6.99 2.55
C SER A 391 19.39 -7.24 3.74
N LEU A 392 19.89 -6.13 4.29
CA LEU A 392 20.61 -6.07 5.55
C LEU A 392 19.82 -5.20 6.51
N GLU A 393 19.29 -5.80 7.54
CA GLU A 393 18.49 -5.15 8.57
C GLU A 393 19.29 -5.02 9.84
N GLY A 394 19.31 -3.84 10.44
CA GLY A 394 20.08 -3.62 11.66
C GLY A 394 19.37 -2.72 12.66
N VAL A 395 19.56 -3.00 13.96
CA VAL A 395 19.13 -2.14 15.07
C VAL A 395 20.33 -1.82 15.93
N ILE A 396 20.76 -0.55 15.93
CA ILE A 396 21.92 -0.07 16.67
C ILE A 396 21.43 0.63 17.94
N SER A 397 21.97 0.20 19.08
CA SER A 397 21.63 0.74 20.43
C SER A 397 20.13 0.80 20.76
N GLY A 398 19.29 0.00 20.11
CA GLY A 398 17.84 -0.04 20.30
C GLY A 398 17.09 1.24 19.88
N ARG A 399 17.79 2.21 19.29
CA ARG A 399 17.21 3.51 18.87
C ARG A 399 17.33 3.79 17.39
N LEU A 400 18.37 3.30 16.74
CA LEU A 400 18.64 3.49 15.33
C LEU A 400 18.37 2.19 14.58
N GLY A 401 17.37 2.17 13.73
CA GLY A 401 17.09 1.10 12.77
C GLY A 401 17.60 1.46 11.38
N ILE A 402 18.17 0.49 10.68
CA ILE A 402 18.68 0.63 9.31
C ILE A 402 18.21 -0.58 8.51
N ASN A 403 17.75 -0.33 7.30
CA ASN A 403 17.47 -1.36 6.31
C ASN A 403 18.10 -0.97 4.96
N LEU A 404 18.94 -1.84 4.43
CA LEU A 404 19.53 -1.69 3.09
C LEU A 404 19.03 -2.87 2.25
N GLU A 405 18.37 -2.58 1.16
CA GLU A 405 17.76 -3.57 0.29
C GLU A 405 18.20 -3.39 -1.15
N THR A 406 18.44 -4.49 -1.83
CA THR A 406 18.59 -4.54 -3.29
C THR A 406 17.62 -5.58 -3.83
N ASN A 407 17.01 -5.28 -4.97
CA ASN A 407 16.03 -6.15 -5.56
C ASN A 407 16.19 -6.19 -7.09
N TYR A 408 16.04 -7.37 -7.66
CA TYR A 408 15.97 -7.59 -9.09
C TYR A 408 14.72 -8.38 -9.44
N LYS A 409 13.88 -7.82 -10.34
CA LYS A 409 12.61 -8.42 -10.78
C LYS A 409 12.56 -8.54 -12.28
N ILE A 410 12.02 -9.63 -12.74
CA ILE A 410 11.62 -9.84 -14.14
C ILE A 410 10.10 -9.83 -14.17
N TYR A 411 9.53 -8.91 -14.92
CA TYR A 411 8.09 -8.85 -15.16
C TYR A 411 7.78 -9.27 -16.60
N ARG A 412 6.71 -10.03 -16.74
CA ARG A 412 6.02 -10.28 -18.00
C ARG A 412 4.62 -9.69 -17.90
N ASN A 413 4.22 -8.90 -18.88
CA ASN A 413 2.96 -8.17 -18.88
C ASN A 413 2.79 -7.32 -17.60
N LYS A 414 3.78 -6.48 -17.26
CA LYS A 414 3.61 -5.52 -16.17
C LYS A 414 2.61 -4.44 -16.57
N MET A 415 1.55 -4.31 -15.80
CA MET A 415 0.54 -3.29 -16.00
C MET A 415 1.07 -1.88 -15.70
N ILE A 416 0.76 -0.93 -16.56
CA ILE A 416 1.06 0.50 -16.45
C ILE A 416 -0.16 1.28 -16.93
N PHE A 417 -0.57 2.35 -16.23
CA PHE A 417 -1.63 3.22 -16.71
C PHE A 417 -1.08 4.30 -17.64
N ILE A 418 -1.67 4.40 -18.81
CA ILE A 418 -1.27 5.33 -19.87
C ILE A 418 -2.47 6.19 -20.27
N PRO A 419 -2.27 7.51 -20.49
CA PRO A 419 -3.34 8.38 -20.99
C PRO A 419 -3.76 8.01 -22.41
N VAL A 420 -5.07 8.09 -22.65
CA VAL A 420 -5.67 7.98 -23.97
C VAL A 420 -5.98 9.39 -24.45
N TYR A 421 -5.42 9.78 -25.58
CA TYR A 421 -5.64 11.08 -26.19
C TYR A 421 -6.82 11.03 -27.17
N ASP A 422 -7.87 11.80 -26.93
CA ASP A 422 -9.07 11.90 -27.76
C ASP A 422 -9.27 13.29 -28.39
N GLY A 423 -8.21 14.13 -28.37
CA GLY A 423 -8.24 15.50 -28.86
C GLY A 423 -8.82 16.52 -27.88
N THR A 424 -9.13 16.10 -26.64
CA THR A 424 -9.60 16.99 -25.57
C THR A 424 -8.51 17.22 -24.53
N PRO A 425 -8.57 18.29 -23.75
CA PRO A 425 -7.69 18.51 -22.62
C PRO A 425 -7.95 17.56 -21.43
N MET A 426 -9.03 16.79 -21.47
CA MET A 426 -9.33 15.76 -20.49
C MET A 426 -8.90 14.41 -21.05
N THR A 427 -7.92 13.81 -20.44
CA THR A 427 -7.45 12.48 -20.82
C THR A 427 -8.13 11.41 -19.96
N GLN A 428 -8.29 10.27 -20.56
CA GLN A 428 -8.76 9.05 -19.92
C GLN A 428 -7.56 8.14 -19.70
N LEU A 429 -7.61 7.26 -18.75
CA LEU A 429 -6.51 6.33 -18.46
C LEU A 429 -6.93 4.89 -18.78
N THR A 430 -6.04 4.16 -19.44
CA THR A 430 -6.19 2.74 -19.73
C THR A 430 -4.98 1.96 -19.26
N ALA A 431 -5.15 0.67 -19.01
CA ALA A 431 -4.03 -0.22 -18.73
C ALA A 431 -3.27 -0.58 -20.02
N SER A 432 -1.96 -0.58 -19.94
CA SER A 432 -1.04 -1.08 -20.96
C SER A 432 -0.09 -2.08 -20.32
N TYR A 433 0.37 -3.06 -21.08
CA TYR A 433 1.14 -4.18 -20.57
C TYR A 433 2.51 -4.23 -21.25
N ARG A 434 3.57 -4.41 -20.47
CA ARG A 434 4.96 -4.46 -20.97
C ARG A 434 5.80 -5.48 -20.23
N ASP A 435 6.74 -6.06 -20.93
CA ASP A 435 7.79 -6.91 -20.38
C ASP A 435 8.94 -6.05 -19.87
N VAL A 436 9.18 -6.06 -18.57
CA VAL A 436 10.11 -5.13 -17.91
C VAL A 436 11.04 -5.88 -16.96
N ASN A 437 12.33 -5.55 -17.04
CA ASN A 437 13.32 -5.93 -16.03
C ASN A 437 13.55 -4.75 -15.10
N GLN A 438 13.45 -4.97 -13.80
CA GLN A 438 13.65 -3.96 -12.78
C GLN A 438 14.87 -4.30 -11.93
N PHE A 439 15.74 -3.32 -11.72
CA PHE A 439 16.71 -3.33 -10.63
C PHE A 439 16.37 -2.18 -9.68
N SER A 440 16.37 -2.43 -8.39
CA SER A 440 16.21 -1.36 -7.40
C SER A 440 17.16 -1.52 -6.22
N ALA A 441 17.52 -0.38 -5.63
CA ALA A 441 18.27 -0.30 -4.39
C ALA A 441 17.57 0.70 -3.47
N GLN A 442 17.37 0.32 -2.23
CA GLN A 442 16.67 1.10 -1.22
C GLN A 442 17.51 1.18 0.04
N ALA A 443 17.54 2.36 0.63
CA ALA A 443 18.11 2.59 1.94
C ALA A 443 17.05 3.24 2.83
N GLU A 444 16.93 2.73 4.04
CA GLU A 444 16.02 3.22 5.04
C GLU A 444 16.71 3.33 6.37
N ALA A 445 16.43 4.40 7.08
CA ALA A 445 16.89 4.61 8.44
C ALA A 445 15.82 5.30 9.27
N PHE A 446 15.69 4.89 10.52
CA PHE A 446 14.87 5.59 11.48
C PHE A 446 15.59 5.68 12.82
N TRP A 447 15.38 6.77 13.49
CA TRP A 447 15.88 7.01 14.84
C TRP A 447 14.75 7.38 15.77
N ARG A 448 14.76 6.83 16.98
CA ARG A 448 13.72 7.01 17.99
C ARG A 448 14.31 7.41 19.34
N SER A 449 13.75 8.46 19.92
CA SER A 449 13.90 8.80 21.34
C SER A 449 12.54 8.72 22.05
N GLN A 450 12.48 9.17 23.29
CA GLN A 450 11.21 9.22 24.04
C GLN A 450 10.19 10.17 23.40
N GLU A 451 10.66 11.30 22.86
CA GLU A 451 9.80 12.36 22.35
C GLU A 451 9.86 12.52 20.83
N LEU A 452 10.98 12.15 20.20
CA LEU A 452 11.21 12.39 18.78
C LEU A 452 11.48 11.07 18.03
N THR A 453 10.74 10.86 16.95
CA THR A 453 11.00 9.83 15.96
C THR A 453 11.27 10.52 14.63
N VAL A 454 12.39 10.22 14.01
CA VAL A 454 12.75 10.71 12.67
C VAL A 454 13.10 9.51 11.82
N GLY A 455 12.64 9.51 10.60
CA GLY A 455 12.96 8.42 9.69
C GLY A 455 12.86 8.84 8.24
N GLY A 456 13.37 7.99 7.38
CA GLY A 456 13.26 8.20 5.95
C GLY A 456 13.71 6.99 5.17
N ARG A 457 13.24 6.95 3.92
CA ARG A 457 13.52 5.93 2.94
C ARG A 457 13.82 6.60 1.61
N PHE A 458 14.83 6.10 0.95
CA PHE A 458 15.17 6.50 -0.41
C PHE A 458 15.34 5.26 -1.27
N ARG A 459 14.70 5.24 -2.43
CA ARG A 459 14.76 4.14 -3.38
C ARG A 459 15.18 4.66 -4.75
N TYR A 460 16.14 4.00 -5.33
CA TYR A 460 16.47 4.06 -6.75
C TYR A 460 15.89 2.83 -7.44
N ALA A 461 15.24 3.01 -8.59
CA ALA A 461 14.77 1.91 -9.42
C ALA A 461 15.07 2.20 -10.90
N ARG A 462 15.60 1.21 -11.60
CA ARG A 462 15.79 1.25 -13.04
C ARG A 462 14.89 0.20 -13.68
N TYR A 463 14.05 0.67 -14.58
CA TYR A 463 13.16 -0.18 -15.37
C TYR A 463 13.68 -0.21 -16.80
N ALA A 464 13.85 -1.39 -17.37
CA ALA A 464 14.31 -1.58 -18.73
C ALA A 464 13.37 -2.55 -19.45
N ASP A 465 12.95 -2.20 -20.63
CA ASP A 465 12.21 -3.09 -21.51
C ASP A 465 13.00 -4.38 -21.75
N SER A 466 12.34 -5.52 -21.72
CA SER A 466 13.00 -6.82 -21.74
C SER A 466 13.66 -7.14 -23.09
N GLU A 467 13.14 -6.61 -24.20
CA GLU A 467 13.61 -6.85 -25.55
C GLU A 467 14.62 -5.78 -25.99
N THR A 468 14.18 -4.53 -25.99
CA THR A 468 14.95 -3.40 -26.52
C THR A 468 16.01 -2.90 -25.54
N LYS A 469 15.93 -3.26 -24.25
CA LYS A 469 16.76 -2.75 -23.15
C LYS A 469 16.63 -1.23 -22.94
N ALA A 470 15.68 -0.58 -23.63
CA ALA A 470 15.39 0.84 -23.46
C ALA A 470 14.86 1.11 -22.04
N ILE A 471 15.13 2.29 -21.52
CA ILE A 471 14.62 2.71 -20.20
C ILE A 471 13.13 3.00 -20.33
N VAL A 472 12.34 2.40 -19.46
CA VAL A 472 10.91 2.65 -19.33
C VAL A 472 10.73 3.92 -18.48
N THR A 473 10.34 5.02 -19.13
CA THR A 473 10.27 6.35 -18.51
C THR A 473 8.95 6.65 -17.84
N GLU A 474 7.93 5.82 -18.04
CA GLU A 474 6.62 5.91 -17.43
C GLU A 474 6.65 5.59 -15.92
N MET A 475 7.75 5.03 -15.44
CA MET A 475 7.95 4.67 -14.05
C MET A 475 9.02 5.54 -13.39
N PRO A 476 8.82 5.97 -12.13
CA PRO A 476 9.77 6.84 -11.45
C PRO A 476 11.08 6.11 -11.12
N CYS A 477 12.22 6.75 -11.44
CA CYS A 477 13.53 6.21 -11.11
C CYS A 477 13.91 6.44 -9.65
N TYR A 478 13.43 7.51 -9.04
CA TYR A 478 13.73 7.86 -7.66
C TYR A 478 12.45 8.10 -6.89
N THR A 479 12.35 7.51 -5.70
CA THR A 479 11.30 7.82 -4.74
C THR A 479 11.93 8.02 -3.36
N GLY A 480 11.38 8.93 -2.58
CA GLY A 480 11.86 9.26 -1.26
C GLY A 480 10.71 9.57 -0.32
N TYR A 481 10.88 9.17 0.94
CA TYR A 481 9.98 9.51 2.02
C TYR A 481 10.81 9.88 3.24
N ALA A 482 10.46 10.98 3.90
CA ALA A 482 11.07 11.37 5.15
C ALA A 482 9.99 11.91 6.09
N PHE A 483 10.14 11.62 7.37
CA PHE A 483 9.22 12.13 8.37
C PHE A 483 9.94 12.47 9.67
N ALA A 484 9.36 13.40 10.43
CA ALA A 484 9.71 13.66 11.80
C ALA A 484 8.43 13.79 12.63
N ARG A 485 8.36 13.07 13.73
CA ARG A 485 7.25 13.07 14.66
C ARG A 485 7.74 13.44 16.05
N TYR A 486 7.21 14.50 16.59
CA TYR A 486 7.54 14.99 17.92
C TYR A 486 6.33 14.88 18.84
N ASN A 487 6.51 14.22 19.98
CA ASN A 487 5.49 14.02 21.01
C ASN A 487 5.84 14.86 22.23
N PHE A 488 5.23 16.01 22.36
CA PHE A 488 5.46 16.89 23.51
C PHE A 488 4.53 16.52 24.65
N ARG A 489 5.12 15.96 25.71
CA ARG A 489 4.45 15.62 26.97
C ARG A 489 3.15 14.81 26.79
N GLU A 490 3.11 13.96 25.76
CA GLU A 490 1.94 13.12 25.45
C GLU A 490 0.64 13.90 25.16
N ARG A 491 0.74 15.22 24.95
CA ARG A 491 -0.40 16.08 24.67
C ARG A 491 -0.41 16.70 23.29
N ILE A 492 0.78 17.04 22.77
CA ILE A 492 0.90 17.60 21.43
C ILE A 492 1.74 16.64 20.61
N ILE A 493 1.16 16.15 19.54
CA ILE A 493 1.87 15.35 18.55
C ILE A 493 1.96 16.18 17.28
N ALA A 494 3.18 16.57 16.93
CA ALA A 494 3.47 17.27 15.67
C ALA A 494 4.19 16.31 14.73
N GLN A 495 3.77 16.28 13.48
CA GLN A 495 4.34 15.43 12.46
C GLN A 495 4.54 16.24 11.17
N ILE A 496 5.71 16.07 10.57
CA ILE A 496 6.05 16.58 9.26
C ILE A 496 6.41 15.39 8.39
N GLU A 497 5.90 15.38 7.17
CA GLU A 497 6.12 14.32 6.18
C GLU A 497 6.51 14.93 4.86
N CYS A 498 7.46 14.32 4.19
CA CYS A 498 7.93 14.73 2.88
C CYS A 498 7.94 13.53 1.94
N ASN A 499 7.20 13.61 0.85
CA ASN A 499 7.18 12.63 -0.22
C ASN A 499 7.85 13.20 -1.46
N TYR A 500 8.73 12.41 -2.05
CA TYR A 500 9.42 12.73 -3.29
C TYR A 500 9.26 11.61 -4.31
N ARG A 501 8.95 11.99 -5.55
CA ARG A 501 8.93 11.08 -6.70
C ARG A 501 9.55 11.81 -7.90
N SER A 502 10.48 11.18 -8.60
CA SER A 502 11.07 11.75 -9.81
C SER A 502 10.05 11.86 -10.93
N LYS A 503 10.32 12.74 -11.87
CA LYS A 503 9.52 12.90 -13.08
C LYS A 503 9.38 11.60 -13.86
N THR A 504 8.25 11.46 -14.54
CA THR A 504 7.98 10.37 -15.49
C THR A 504 7.49 10.96 -16.81
N SER A 505 7.65 10.20 -17.89
CA SER A 505 7.19 10.62 -19.21
C SER A 505 6.81 9.40 -20.04
N GLY A 506 5.92 9.58 -20.97
CA GLY A 506 5.48 8.49 -21.85
C GLY A 506 4.77 9.01 -23.08
N THR A 507 4.25 8.08 -23.86
CA THR A 507 3.47 8.36 -25.05
C THR A 507 2.02 8.03 -24.79
N MET A 508 1.11 8.90 -25.18
CA MET A 508 -0.33 8.69 -25.09
C MET A 508 -0.79 7.70 -26.18
N ILE A 509 -1.81 6.93 -25.84
CA ILE A 509 -2.48 6.08 -26.84
C ILE A 509 -3.50 6.96 -27.57
N PRO A 510 -3.43 7.08 -28.93
CA PRO A 510 -4.44 7.81 -29.67
C PRO A 510 -5.78 7.06 -29.62
N HIS A 511 -6.85 7.78 -29.38
CA HIS A 511 -8.20 7.23 -29.54
C HIS A 511 -8.51 7.02 -31.03
N GLU A 512 -9.21 5.95 -31.36
CA GLU A 512 -9.53 5.56 -32.75
C GLU A 512 -10.14 6.69 -33.59
N SER A 513 -10.91 7.59 -32.97
CA SER A 513 -11.56 8.70 -33.63
C SER A 513 -10.62 9.80 -34.17
N ILE A 514 -9.34 9.83 -33.78
CA ILE A 514 -8.40 10.92 -34.09
C ILE A 514 -7.33 10.50 -35.11
N GLY A 515 -7.17 9.18 -35.33
CA GLY A 515 -6.11 8.62 -36.14
C GLY A 515 -4.75 8.60 -35.41
N PRO A 516 -3.66 8.20 -36.08
CA PRO A 516 -2.38 7.89 -35.45
C PRO A 516 -1.57 9.14 -35.06
N VAL A 517 -2.12 10.01 -34.20
CA VAL A 517 -1.38 11.17 -33.67
C VAL A 517 -0.63 10.72 -32.43
N VAL A 518 0.70 10.69 -32.51
CA VAL A 518 1.57 10.39 -31.38
C VAL A 518 1.74 11.65 -30.55
N GLN A 519 1.25 11.65 -29.32
CA GLN A 519 1.45 12.72 -28.37
C GLN A 519 2.18 12.19 -27.13
N SER A 520 3.19 12.90 -26.67
CA SER A 520 3.92 12.60 -25.44
C SER A 520 3.33 13.37 -24.26
N TYR A 521 3.50 12.84 -23.07
CA TYR A 521 3.20 13.51 -21.83
C TYR A 521 4.39 13.45 -20.87
N GLU A 522 4.49 14.45 -20.01
CA GLU A 522 5.45 14.49 -18.91
C GLU A 522 4.68 14.74 -17.60
N VAL A 523 4.97 13.94 -16.60
CA VAL A 523 4.52 14.16 -15.22
C VAL A 523 5.71 14.74 -14.47
N PRO A 524 5.65 15.98 -13.97
CA PRO A 524 6.74 16.59 -13.24
C PRO A 524 7.08 15.82 -11.97
N ALA A 525 8.26 16.10 -11.42
CA ALA A 525 8.63 15.53 -10.13
C ALA A 525 7.63 15.97 -9.06
N ILE A 526 7.25 15.05 -8.19
CA ILE A 526 6.37 15.31 -7.05
C ILE A 526 7.24 15.64 -5.85
N VAL A 527 6.93 16.73 -5.18
CA VAL A 527 7.46 17.08 -3.87
C VAL A 527 6.28 17.50 -3.01
N ASP A 528 5.90 16.64 -2.08
CA ASP A 528 4.77 16.88 -1.20
C ASP A 528 5.24 16.96 0.25
N LEU A 529 4.98 18.09 0.90
CA LEU A 529 5.38 18.36 2.28
C LEU A 529 4.12 18.66 3.08
N ASP A 530 3.82 17.79 4.03
CA ASP A 530 2.66 17.89 4.91
C ASP A 530 3.07 18.16 6.36
N LEU A 531 2.34 19.02 7.02
CA LEU A 531 2.46 19.30 8.45
C LEU A 531 1.13 18.95 9.13
N ASN A 532 1.21 18.21 10.21
CA ASN A 532 0.06 17.77 10.98
C ASN A 532 0.33 17.96 12.47
N VAL A 533 -0.60 18.56 13.19
CA VAL A 533 -0.49 18.79 14.64
C VAL A 533 -1.78 18.30 15.29
N ASN A 534 -1.64 17.43 16.26
CA ASN A 534 -2.74 16.94 17.08
C ASN A 534 -2.56 17.35 18.52
N TYR A 535 -3.58 17.95 19.13
CA TYR A 535 -3.61 18.36 20.53
C TYR A 535 -4.64 17.53 21.30
N LEU A 536 -4.16 16.74 22.23
CA LEU A 536 -4.97 15.93 23.12
C LEU A 536 -5.47 16.77 24.30
N ILE A 537 -6.73 17.20 24.25
CA ILE A 537 -7.37 17.98 25.32
C ILE A 537 -7.56 17.10 26.55
N ASN A 538 -8.09 15.90 26.35
CA ASN A 538 -8.21 14.85 27.35
C ASN A 538 -8.22 13.47 26.67
N LYS A 539 -8.36 12.39 27.44
CA LYS A 539 -8.37 11.00 26.91
C LYS A 539 -9.50 10.69 25.91
N HIS A 540 -10.53 11.53 25.83
CA HIS A 540 -11.70 11.32 24.98
C HIS A 540 -11.80 12.33 23.83
N PHE A 541 -11.10 13.46 23.93
CA PHE A 541 -11.26 14.55 22.98
C PHE A 541 -9.91 15.12 22.55
N SER A 542 -9.68 15.18 21.25
CA SER A 542 -8.54 15.86 20.65
C SER A 542 -8.96 16.73 19.47
N VAL A 543 -8.14 17.73 19.19
CA VAL A 543 -8.28 18.57 18.01
C VAL A 543 -7.01 18.46 17.18
N PHE A 544 -7.15 18.57 15.86
CA PHE A 544 -6.01 18.54 14.98
C PHE A 544 -6.05 19.70 13.98
N ALA A 545 -4.87 20.08 13.52
CA ALA A 545 -4.67 21.01 12.42
C ALA A 545 -3.72 20.38 11.40
N LYS A 546 -4.01 20.58 10.11
CA LYS A 546 -3.19 20.10 9.01
C LYS A 546 -2.90 21.21 8.00
N VAL A 547 -1.68 21.24 7.49
CA VAL A 547 -1.30 22.00 6.30
C VAL A 547 -0.78 20.99 5.30
N GLY A 548 -1.51 20.77 4.22
CA GLY A 548 -1.10 19.89 3.14
C GLY A 548 -0.41 20.68 2.03
N ASN A 549 0.51 20.00 1.34
CA ASN A 549 1.29 20.56 0.25
C ASN A 549 1.86 21.96 0.58
N VAL A 550 2.62 22.05 1.69
CA VAL A 550 3.17 23.32 2.22
C VAL A 550 3.96 24.09 1.16
N LEU A 551 4.62 23.37 0.24
CA LEU A 551 5.44 23.95 -0.83
C LEU A 551 4.62 24.51 -1.98
N ASP A 552 3.32 24.29 -1.99
CA ASP A 552 2.40 24.70 -3.07
C ASP A 552 2.81 24.17 -4.45
N HIS A 553 3.36 22.95 -4.48
CA HIS A 553 3.82 22.33 -5.71
C HIS A 553 2.64 21.74 -6.49
N ARG A 554 2.64 21.86 -7.82
CA ARG A 554 1.59 21.28 -8.68
C ARG A 554 1.83 19.79 -8.90
N ASN A 555 1.47 19.01 -7.89
CA ASN A 555 1.64 17.57 -7.93
C ASN A 555 0.67 16.90 -8.90
N GLN A 556 1.15 15.89 -9.61
CA GLN A 556 0.35 15.01 -10.47
C GLN A 556 0.66 13.56 -10.09
N TYR A 557 -0.24 12.92 -9.39
CA TYR A 557 -0.10 11.49 -9.12
C TYR A 557 -0.54 10.64 -10.32
N MET A 558 -1.55 11.09 -11.05
CA MET A 558 -1.94 10.57 -12.35
C MET A 558 -1.52 11.50 -13.48
N PRO A 559 -1.10 10.97 -14.61
CA PRO A 559 -0.79 11.79 -15.76
C PRO A 559 -1.93 12.75 -16.08
N LEU A 560 -1.60 14.05 -16.15
CA LEU A 560 -2.50 15.13 -16.54
C LEU A 560 -3.60 15.53 -15.56
N TYR A 561 -3.66 14.91 -14.38
CA TYR A 561 -4.57 15.30 -13.30
C TYR A 561 -3.79 15.96 -12.17
N LEU A 562 -4.02 17.26 -11.97
CA LEU A 562 -3.41 18.02 -10.88
C LEU A 562 -4.11 17.70 -9.56
N GLU A 563 -3.31 17.68 -8.50
CA GLU A 563 -3.78 17.63 -7.13
C GLU A 563 -3.94 19.05 -6.56
N PRO A 564 -4.72 19.21 -5.47
CA PRO A 564 -4.82 20.48 -4.79
C PRO A 564 -3.45 21.02 -4.37
N GLY A 565 -3.25 22.31 -4.55
CA GLY A 565 -2.08 23.03 -4.05
C GLY A 565 -2.09 23.09 -2.53
N ARG A 566 -1.43 24.13 -1.97
CA ARG A 566 -1.40 24.33 -0.52
C ARG A 566 -2.80 24.39 0.06
N ASN A 567 -3.03 23.58 1.09
CA ASN A 567 -4.33 23.51 1.75
C ASN A 567 -4.19 23.53 3.27
N PHE A 568 -5.20 24.09 3.93
CA PHE A 568 -5.23 24.29 5.37
C PHE A 568 -6.50 23.69 5.93
N GLY A 569 -6.39 22.98 7.02
CA GLY A 569 -7.56 22.40 7.64
C GLY A 569 -7.37 21.97 9.06
N GLY A 570 -8.42 21.42 9.60
CA GLY A 570 -8.44 20.92 10.96
C GLY A 570 -9.75 20.24 11.28
N GLY A 571 -9.82 19.73 12.48
CA GLY A 571 -10.99 19.02 12.94
C GLY A 571 -10.85 18.51 14.36
N LEU A 572 -11.71 17.59 14.70
CA LEU A 572 -11.81 17.02 16.03
C LEU A 572 -11.93 15.49 15.99
N CYS A 573 -11.43 14.88 17.05
CA CYS A 573 -11.50 13.44 17.27
C CYS A 573 -12.17 13.18 18.61
N LEU A 574 -13.09 12.21 18.63
CA LEU A 574 -13.75 11.68 19.81
C LEU A 574 -13.39 10.21 19.98
N ASN A 575 -13.07 9.82 21.22
CA ASN A 575 -12.63 8.47 21.54
C ASN A 575 -13.22 8.04 22.90
N PHE A 576 -14.13 7.05 22.92
CA PHE A 576 -14.87 6.58 24.11
C PHE A 576 -14.77 5.07 24.32
#